data_b574a67323a0cbef08cb9d71da01ec5b
#
_entry.id   b574a67323a0cbef08cb9d71da01ec5b
#
_cell.length_a   1.000
_cell.length_b   1.000
_cell.length_c   1.000
_cell.angle_alpha   90.00
_cell.angle_beta   90.00
_cell.angle_gamma   90.00
#
_symmetry.space_group_name_H-M   'P 1'
#
loop_
_entity.id
_entity.type
_entity.pdbx_description
1 polymer ?
#
loop_
_entity_poly.entity_id
_entity_poly.type
_entity_poly.pdbx_seq_one_letter_code
_entity_poly.pdbx_strand_id
1 'polypeptide(L)'
;MSTKSIIIAGILCTMILSSCALGKKEQKDEKVFKSFITTDNGWKKYEGNPVLGGPEMGTCFDVNVIEEGGAKYNMYFSWRPQKSIALSRSDDGVNWSEPVIVLHENPDSGWEEIINRSTTVYWNGQYHMWYTGQVMRIQCSRIGYAVSDDGINFRRVTQEPVLVPERVYEGLSVMNPYVLRDDEKGVFRMWYCSGECYEPNVICYAESKDGIHWEKSPYNPVFYKGEEGAWDGDRVGGCEVHRLPDGRFIMFYIGYYDIDTARIGAAISDDGITNWKRLAANPLVEPTQGSWDGDACYKPSVYLDAQNGRWMLWYNGRCGAPEYIGLATHEGLDLGETE
;
A
#
# COMPACT_ATOMS: atom_id res chain seq x y z
N MET A 1 37.31 62.34 -31.79
CA MET A 1 38.17 61.18 -31.90
C MET A 1 37.60 60.00 -31.18
N SER A 2 37.21 59.06 -32.01
CA SER A 2 37.33 57.59 -31.91
C SER A 2 36.48 56.91 -30.83
N THR A 3 35.34 56.39 -31.26
CA THR A 3 34.98 54.96 -31.51
C THR A 3 35.33 53.96 -30.39
N LYS A 4 34.27 53.32 -29.86
CA LYS A 4 34.04 51.90 -30.14
C LYS A 4 32.71 51.46 -29.55
N SER A 5 31.76 51.20 -30.42
CA SER A 5 30.67 50.22 -30.23
C SER A 5 31.30 48.86 -30.07
N ILE A 6 30.74 47.93 -29.23
CA ILE A 6 30.74 46.48 -29.44
C ILE A 6 29.74 45.88 -28.48
N ILE A 7 28.64 45.39 -29.06
CA ILE A 7 27.94 44.10 -28.95
C ILE A 7 27.28 43.77 -27.62
N ILE A 8 25.97 43.95 -27.66
CA ILE A 8 24.98 43.12 -26.92
C ILE A 8 24.30 42.23 -27.97
N ALA A 9 24.76 41.02 -28.09
CA ALA A 9 24.01 39.96 -28.79
C ALA A 9 24.43 38.64 -28.13
N GLY A 10 23.48 37.98 -27.52
CA GLY A 10 23.64 36.60 -27.07
C GLY A 10 23.01 36.18 -25.76
N ILE A 11 21.84 36.64 -25.43
CA ILE A 11 21.00 35.97 -24.42
C ILE A 11 19.53 36.08 -24.86
N LEU A 12 19.16 35.32 -25.88
CA LEU A 12 17.74 35.14 -26.24
C LEU A 12 17.47 33.82 -26.98
N CYS A 13 18.10 32.72 -26.56
CA CYS A 13 17.87 31.43 -27.21
C CYS A 13 17.76 30.23 -26.29
N THR A 14 17.61 30.42 -24.97
CA THR A 14 17.51 29.29 -24.01
C THR A 14 16.18 29.20 -23.24
N MET A 15 15.22 30.11 -23.48
CA MET A 15 13.92 30.05 -22.78
C MET A 15 12.75 29.45 -23.58
N ILE A 16 12.96 29.04 -24.82
CA ILE A 16 11.87 28.51 -25.67
C ILE A 16 11.77 26.97 -25.62
N LEU A 17 12.81 26.27 -25.14
CA LEU A 17 12.79 24.80 -25.06
C LEU A 17 12.22 24.24 -23.73
N SER A 18 12.12 25.06 -22.71
CA SER A 18 11.56 24.65 -21.40
C SER A 18 10.02 24.62 -21.38
N SER A 19 9.37 25.50 -22.14
CA SER A 19 7.91 25.58 -22.15
C SER A 19 7.24 24.45 -22.93
N CYS A 20 7.91 23.90 -23.95
CA CYS A 20 7.36 22.78 -24.72
C CYS A 20 7.41 21.42 -23.97
N ALA A 21 8.38 21.24 -23.08
CA ALA A 21 8.51 20.01 -22.31
C ALA A 21 7.53 19.99 -21.12
N LEU A 22 7.36 21.14 -20.45
CA LEU A 22 6.36 21.31 -19.39
C LEU A 22 4.93 21.14 -19.91
N GLY A 23 4.61 21.80 -21.02
CA GLY A 23 3.27 21.69 -21.62
C GLY A 23 2.92 20.26 -22.11
N LYS A 24 3.93 19.47 -22.56
CA LYS A 24 3.71 18.07 -22.94
C LYS A 24 3.54 17.15 -21.74
N LYS A 25 4.23 17.43 -20.65
CA LYS A 25 4.10 16.64 -19.41
C LYS A 25 2.75 16.91 -18.77
N GLU A 26 2.38 18.17 -18.57
CA GLU A 26 1.08 18.56 -18.04
C GLU A 26 -0.08 18.03 -18.88
N GLN A 27 0.02 18.09 -20.22
CA GLN A 27 -1.01 17.58 -21.11
C GLN A 27 -1.11 16.05 -21.10
N LYS A 28 0.01 15.34 -20.88
CA LYS A 28 0.01 13.87 -20.71
C LYS A 28 -0.61 13.48 -19.37
N ASP A 29 -0.20 14.16 -18.29
CA ASP A 29 -0.72 13.92 -16.95
C ASP A 29 -2.23 14.28 -16.87
N GLU A 30 -2.65 15.38 -17.47
CA GLU A 30 -4.05 15.76 -17.58
C GLU A 30 -4.88 14.76 -18.40
N LYS A 31 -4.31 14.18 -19.46
CA LYS A 31 -4.97 13.15 -20.26
C LYS A 31 -5.11 11.83 -19.49
N VAL A 32 -4.05 11.43 -18.79
CA VAL A 32 -4.08 10.27 -17.89
C VAL A 32 -5.15 10.49 -16.83
N PHE A 33 -5.17 11.67 -16.21
CA PHE A 33 -6.14 11.99 -15.17
C PHE A 33 -7.59 12.00 -15.67
N LYS A 34 -7.86 12.58 -16.82
CA LYS A 34 -9.21 12.58 -17.42
C LYS A 34 -9.73 11.19 -17.74
N SER A 35 -8.87 10.19 -17.85
CA SER A 35 -9.27 8.80 -18.05
C SER A 35 -9.62 8.05 -16.77
N PHE A 36 -9.53 8.68 -15.59
CA PHE A 36 -9.92 8.08 -14.31
C PHE A 36 -11.43 8.07 -14.01
N ILE A 37 -12.28 8.50 -14.92
CA ILE A 37 -13.65 8.87 -14.55
C ILE A 37 -14.77 8.01 -15.13
N THR A 38 -14.56 6.94 -15.88
CA THR A 38 -15.71 6.27 -16.56
C THR A 38 -15.65 4.78 -16.83
N THR A 39 -15.20 3.90 -15.96
CA THR A 39 -15.31 2.48 -16.25
C THR A 39 -16.08 1.70 -15.19
N ASP A 40 -16.59 0.56 -15.59
CA ASP A 40 -17.19 -0.47 -14.77
C ASP A 40 -16.08 -1.36 -14.14
N ASN A 41 -16.51 -2.39 -13.40
CA ASN A 41 -15.60 -3.35 -12.79
C ASN A 41 -14.88 -4.18 -13.86
N GLY A 42 -13.74 -3.69 -14.36
CA GLY A 42 -12.91 -4.32 -15.38
C GLY A 42 -11.74 -5.17 -14.86
N TRP A 43 -11.68 -5.45 -13.59
CA TRP A 43 -10.59 -6.22 -12.98
C TRP A 43 -10.57 -7.67 -13.42
N LYS A 44 -9.37 -8.17 -13.81
CA LYS A 44 -9.14 -9.54 -14.25
C LYS A 44 -7.99 -10.16 -13.48
N LYS A 45 -8.23 -11.31 -12.87
CA LYS A 45 -7.18 -12.10 -12.24
C LYS A 45 -6.27 -12.71 -13.31
N TYR A 46 -4.96 -12.71 -13.06
CA TYR A 46 -4.00 -13.37 -13.92
C TYR A 46 -4.25 -14.87 -13.98
N GLU A 47 -4.28 -15.45 -15.18
CA GLU A 47 -4.62 -16.87 -15.38
C GLU A 47 -3.60 -17.82 -14.74
N GLY A 48 -2.34 -17.40 -14.61
CA GLY A 48 -1.25 -18.16 -13.99
C GLY A 48 -1.14 -18.00 -12.47
N ASN A 49 -2.12 -17.39 -11.80
CA ASN A 49 -2.11 -17.25 -10.34
C ASN A 49 -2.07 -18.61 -9.59
N PRO A 50 -1.43 -18.68 -8.40
CA PRO A 50 -0.73 -17.60 -7.71
C PRO A 50 0.62 -17.26 -8.36
N VAL A 51 1.04 -15.96 -8.30
CA VAL A 51 2.34 -15.50 -8.81
C VAL A 51 3.48 -15.69 -7.81
N LEU A 52 3.18 -15.78 -6.51
CA LEU A 52 4.14 -16.11 -5.46
C LEU A 52 3.48 -17.02 -4.42
N GLY A 53 4.22 -18.03 -3.97
CA GLY A 53 3.77 -19.03 -3.01
C GLY A 53 3.63 -20.41 -3.65
N GLY A 54 3.19 -21.36 -2.86
CA GLY A 54 3.02 -22.77 -3.24
C GLY A 54 3.20 -23.68 -2.03
N PRO A 55 2.89 -24.98 -2.16
CA PRO A 55 2.93 -25.92 -1.04
C PRO A 55 4.31 -25.98 -0.33
N GLU A 56 5.40 -25.82 -1.10
CA GLU A 56 6.76 -25.87 -0.56
C GLU A 56 7.15 -24.62 0.23
N MET A 57 6.62 -23.44 -0.17
CA MET A 57 6.85 -22.19 0.53
C MET A 57 5.97 -22.03 1.78
N GLY A 58 4.80 -22.68 1.79
CA GLY A 58 3.77 -22.45 2.80
C GLY A 58 3.11 -21.08 2.68
N THR A 59 2.58 -20.54 3.76
CA THR A 59 1.86 -19.27 3.79
C THR A 59 2.77 -18.08 3.51
N CYS A 60 2.47 -17.35 2.42
CA CYS A 60 3.03 -16.07 2.02
C CYS A 60 1.87 -15.06 1.92
N PHE A 61 1.95 -13.94 2.64
CA PHE A 61 0.82 -13.01 2.77
C PHE A 61 1.26 -11.58 3.12
N ASP A 62 0.31 -10.66 3.21
CA ASP A 62 0.55 -9.24 3.53
C ASP A 62 1.53 -8.55 2.58
N VAL A 63 1.22 -8.64 1.29
CA VAL A 63 2.04 -8.11 0.21
C VAL A 63 2.14 -6.58 0.24
N ASN A 64 3.35 -6.08 -0.04
CA ASN A 64 3.63 -4.66 -0.31
C ASN A 64 4.67 -4.56 -1.43
N VAL A 65 4.28 -4.02 -2.57
CA VAL A 65 5.14 -3.87 -3.76
C VAL A 65 5.54 -2.42 -3.92
N ILE A 66 6.84 -2.18 -4.09
CA ILE A 66 7.39 -0.85 -4.41
C ILE A 66 8.24 -0.90 -5.67
N GLU A 67 8.33 0.24 -6.38
CA GLU A 67 9.14 0.41 -7.58
C GLU A 67 10.46 1.09 -7.21
N GLU A 68 11.45 0.33 -6.74
CA GLU A 68 12.76 0.86 -6.38
C GLU A 68 13.83 -0.24 -6.30
N GLY A 69 15.10 0.13 -6.50
CA GLY A 69 16.22 -0.69 -6.04
C GLY A 69 16.67 -1.84 -6.94
N GLY A 70 16.74 -1.64 -8.26
CA GLY A 70 17.46 -2.53 -9.18
C GLY A 70 16.63 -3.61 -9.85
N ALA A 71 15.35 -3.72 -9.53
CA ALA A 71 14.32 -4.42 -10.28
C ALA A 71 13.11 -3.51 -10.40
N LYS A 72 12.25 -3.74 -11.38
CA LYS A 72 11.07 -2.89 -11.57
C LYS A 72 10.11 -2.98 -10.38
N TYR A 73 9.97 -4.18 -9.80
CA TYR A 73 9.09 -4.42 -8.66
C TYR A 73 9.85 -5.13 -7.54
N ASN A 74 9.73 -4.61 -6.34
CA ASN A 74 10.23 -5.21 -5.11
C ASN A 74 9.05 -5.52 -4.20
N MET A 75 8.76 -6.81 -3.99
CA MET A 75 7.67 -7.29 -3.15
C MET A 75 8.19 -7.66 -1.78
N TYR A 76 7.82 -6.90 -0.77
CA TYR A 76 7.96 -7.30 0.63
C TYR A 76 6.69 -8.04 1.05
N PHE A 77 6.86 -9.15 1.75
CA PHE A 77 5.72 -9.96 2.20
C PHE A 77 6.02 -10.68 3.50
N SER A 78 4.98 -11.07 4.21
CA SER A 78 5.07 -11.86 5.42
C SER A 78 5.24 -13.34 5.06
N TRP A 79 6.31 -13.97 5.51
CA TRP A 79 6.59 -15.40 5.28
C TRP A 79 6.43 -16.19 6.57
N ARG A 80 5.23 -16.72 6.79
CA ARG A 80 4.83 -17.33 8.06
C ARG A 80 5.71 -18.49 8.52
N PRO A 81 6.08 -19.47 7.65
CA PRO A 81 6.96 -20.56 8.07
C PRO A 81 8.33 -20.10 8.55
N GLN A 82 8.81 -18.96 8.07
CA GLN A 82 10.10 -18.37 8.42
C GLN A 82 9.97 -17.31 9.52
N LYS A 83 8.75 -17.01 10.01
CA LYS A 83 8.46 -15.98 11.02
C LYS A 83 9.14 -14.64 10.69
N SER A 84 9.07 -14.21 9.44
CA SER A 84 9.87 -13.12 8.91
C SER A 84 9.10 -12.29 7.90
N ILE A 85 9.66 -11.13 7.58
CA ILE A 85 9.37 -10.38 6.36
C ILE A 85 10.45 -10.74 5.35
N ALA A 86 10.04 -11.05 4.13
CA ALA A 86 10.93 -11.40 3.03
C ALA A 86 10.74 -10.46 1.84
N LEU A 87 11.73 -10.43 0.95
CA LEU A 87 11.75 -9.68 -0.30
C LEU A 87 11.90 -10.66 -1.47
N SER A 88 11.05 -10.49 -2.47
CA SER A 88 11.20 -11.08 -3.80
C SER A 88 11.17 -9.98 -4.87
N ARG A 89 11.88 -10.15 -5.99
CA ARG A 89 12.03 -9.13 -7.03
C ARG A 89 11.52 -9.63 -8.37
N SER A 90 10.98 -8.71 -9.17
CA SER A 90 10.45 -9.00 -10.49
C SER A 90 10.63 -7.82 -11.44
N ASP A 91 10.82 -8.10 -12.73
CA ASP A 91 10.83 -7.08 -13.80
C ASP A 91 9.48 -6.98 -14.53
N ASP A 92 8.60 -7.98 -14.36
CA ASP A 92 7.31 -8.08 -15.06
C ASP A 92 6.08 -8.12 -14.12
N GLY A 93 6.33 -8.28 -12.79
CA GLY A 93 5.28 -8.40 -11.78
C GLY A 93 4.61 -9.76 -11.69
N VAL A 94 5.07 -10.73 -12.47
CA VAL A 94 4.54 -12.11 -12.58
C VAL A 94 5.58 -13.14 -12.16
N ASN A 95 6.80 -13.00 -12.69
CA ASN A 95 7.91 -13.91 -12.39
C ASN A 95 8.78 -13.32 -11.28
N TRP A 96 8.79 -13.96 -10.13
CA TRP A 96 9.45 -13.46 -8.92
C TRP A 96 10.70 -14.29 -8.60
N SER A 97 11.74 -13.61 -8.10
CA SER A 97 12.98 -14.24 -7.64
C SER A 97 12.74 -15.09 -6.40
N GLU A 98 13.68 -15.99 -6.08
CA GLU A 98 13.73 -16.65 -4.77
C GLU A 98 13.72 -15.59 -3.65
N PRO A 99 12.93 -15.82 -2.58
CA PRO A 99 12.82 -14.90 -1.47
C PRO A 99 14.10 -14.76 -0.65
N VAL A 100 14.38 -13.53 -0.22
CA VAL A 100 15.43 -13.22 0.75
C VAL A 100 14.78 -12.68 2.02
N ILE A 101 15.11 -13.25 3.18
CA ILE A 101 14.61 -12.72 4.45
C ILE A 101 15.28 -11.38 4.76
N VAL A 102 14.46 -10.38 5.08
CA VAL A 102 14.94 -9.00 5.34
C VAL A 102 14.76 -8.57 6.80
N LEU A 103 13.83 -9.19 7.53
CA LEU A 103 13.63 -8.93 8.96
C LEU A 103 13.02 -10.17 9.63
N HIS A 104 13.61 -10.63 10.75
CA HIS A 104 13.06 -11.69 11.61
C HIS A 104 12.25 -11.12 12.77
N GLU A 105 11.39 -11.97 13.37
CA GLU A 105 10.78 -11.68 14.66
C GLU A 105 11.83 -11.41 15.74
N ASN A 106 11.40 -10.79 16.84
CA ASN A 106 12.23 -10.57 18.03
C ASN A 106 11.41 -10.83 19.31
N PRO A 107 11.22 -12.12 19.69
CA PRO A 107 10.41 -12.48 20.86
C PRO A 107 10.91 -11.85 22.17
N ASP A 108 12.21 -11.58 22.28
CA ASP A 108 12.81 -10.96 23.46
C ASP A 108 12.38 -9.50 23.67
N SER A 109 11.85 -8.86 22.65
CA SER A 109 11.26 -7.51 22.78
C SER A 109 9.98 -7.47 23.63
N GLY A 110 9.30 -8.62 23.75
CA GLY A 110 8.02 -8.73 24.45
C GLY A 110 6.79 -8.29 23.66
N TRP A 111 6.95 -7.79 22.41
CA TRP A 111 5.86 -7.37 21.55
C TRP A 111 5.97 -7.84 20.08
N GLU A 112 7.07 -8.48 19.70
CA GLU A 112 7.35 -9.00 18.37
C GLU A 112 7.51 -10.53 18.36
N GLU A 113 6.60 -11.29 19.02
CA GLU A 113 6.60 -12.77 18.94
C GLU A 113 6.30 -13.25 17.51
N ILE A 114 5.60 -12.42 16.74
CA ILE A 114 5.33 -12.56 15.30
C ILE A 114 5.49 -11.19 14.69
N ILE A 115 6.09 -11.09 13.49
CA ILE A 115 6.09 -9.89 12.67
C ILE A 115 5.42 -10.15 11.32
N ASN A 116 4.65 -9.17 10.84
CA ASN A 116 3.94 -9.23 9.57
C ASN A 116 3.46 -7.84 9.12
N ARG A 117 2.70 -7.78 8.01
CA ARG A 117 1.94 -6.60 7.60
C ARG A 117 2.81 -5.36 7.48
N SER A 118 3.91 -5.47 6.71
CA SER A 118 4.84 -4.36 6.51
C SER A 118 4.40 -3.43 5.37
N THR A 119 4.87 -2.20 5.44
CA THR A 119 4.92 -1.23 4.35
C THR A 119 6.31 -0.65 4.26
N THR A 120 6.82 -0.46 3.04
CA THR A 120 8.16 0.05 2.79
C THR A 120 8.10 1.30 1.91
N VAL A 121 8.84 2.34 2.30
CA VAL A 121 8.99 3.59 1.56
C VAL A 121 10.46 3.83 1.30
N TYR A 122 10.86 4.10 0.05
CA TYR A 122 12.20 4.60 -0.25
C TYR A 122 12.18 6.12 -0.20
N TRP A 123 12.97 6.70 0.69
CA TRP A 123 13.06 8.14 0.86
C TRP A 123 14.46 8.55 1.33
N ASN A 124 14.97 9.63 0.77
CA ASN A 124 16.27 10.22 1.11
C ASN A 124 17.44 9.22 1.09
N GLY A 125 17.45 8.31 0.08
CA GLY A 125 18.53 7.34 -0.10
C GLY A 125 18.46 6.12 0.82
N GLN A 126 17.37 5.92 1.55
CA GLN A 126 17.19 4.83 2.51
C GLN A 126 15.80 4.20 2.37
N TYR A 127 15.70 2.90 2.66
CA TYR A 127 14.44 2.18 2.79
C TYR A 127 13.94 2.28 4.23
N HIS A 128 12.68 2.68 4.39
CA HIS A 128 11.97 2.84 5.65
C HIS A 128 10.83 1.82 5.69
N MET A 129 10.84 0.93 6.66
CA MET A 129 9.82 -0.12 6.81
C MET A 129 9.10 0.03 8.14
N TRP A 130 7.77 0.17 8.09
CA TRP A 130 6.91 0.00 9.25
C TRP A 130 6.23 -1.36 9.16
N TYR A 131 6.13 -2.06 10.28
CA TYR A 131 5.61 -3.42 10.34
C TYR A 131 4.80 -3.66 11.61
N THR A 132 3.96 -4.67 11.58
CA THR A 132 3.17 -5.08 12.74
C THR A 132 3.94 -6.13 13.54
N GLY A 133 4.15 -5.89 14.84
CA GLY A 133 4.55 -6.87 15.81
C GLY A 133 3.33 -7.36 16.61
N GLN A 134 3.22 -8.67 16.84
CA GLN A 134 2.06 -9.29 17.50
C GLN A 134 2.46 -10.22 18.62
N VAL A 135 1.63 -10.24 19.66
CA VAL A 135 1.65 -11.23 20.75
C VAL A 135 0.28 -11.89 20.84
N MET A 136 0.10 -12.99 20.10
CA MET A 136 -1.20 -13.64 19.92
C MET A 136 -1.82 -14.18 21.20
N ARG A 137 -1.00 -14.65 22.17
CA ARG A 137 -1.49 -15.16 23.46
C ARG A 137 -2.24 -14.13 24.31
N ILE A 138 -2.00 -12.83 24.07
CA ILE A 138 -2.68 -11.72 24.76
C ILE A 138 -3.46 -10.83 23.80
N GLN A 139 -3.61 -11.27 22.55
CA GLN A 139 -4.39 -10.59 21.50
C GLN A 139 -4.02 -9.12 21.35
N CYS A 140 -2.73 -8.81 21.25
CA CYS A 140 -2.28 -7.44 21.04
C CYS A 140 -1.31 -7.31 19.86
N SER A 141 -1.34 -6.12 19.25
CA SER A 141 -0.38 -5.74 18.21
C SER A 141 0.07 -4.29 18.33
N ARG A 142 1.23 -4.02 17.75
CA ARG A 142 1.92 -2.73 17.77
C ARG A 142 2.62 -2.52 16.43
N ILE A 143 3.00 -1.28 16.12
CA ILE A 143 3.77 -0.98 14.91
C ILE A 143 5.21 -0.66 15.28
N GLY A 144 6.13 -1.36 14.62
CA GLY A 144 7.57 -1.15 14.69
C GLY A 144 8.12 -0.40 13.49
N TYR A 145 9.39 -0.01 13.57
CA TYR A 145 10.07 0.71 12.51
C TYR A 145 11.51 0.22 12.34
N ALA A 146 11.87 -0.07 11.10
CA ALA A 146 13.20 -0.50 10.68
C ALA A 146 13.64 0.25 9.43
N VAL A 147 14.95 0.36 9.22
CA VAL A 147 15.55 1.01 8.05
C VAL A 147 16.62 0.14 7.43
N SER A 148 16.85 0.33 6.12
CA SER A 148 17.89 -0.35 5.36
C SER A 148 18.49 0.58 4.29
N ASP A 149 19.79 0.45 4.04
CA ASP A 149 20.47 1.21 2.99
C ASP A 149 20.40 0.48 1.62
N ASP A 150 20.12 -0.83 1.62
CA ASP A 150 20.10 -1.69 0.43
C ASP A 150 18.74 -2.37 0.15
N GLY A 151 17.75 -2.15 1.02
CA GLY A 151 16.42 -2.77 0.93
C GLY A 151 16.40 -4.24 1.35
N ILE A 152 17.52 -4.81 1.84
CA ILE A 152 17.65 -6.19 2.26
C ILE A 152 17.99 -6.28 3.75
N ASN A 153 19.02 -5.57 4.17
CA ASN A 153 19.53 -5.64 5.54
C ASN A 153 18.85 -4.60 6.43
N PHE A 154 17.63 -4.91 6.89
CA PHE A 154 16.89 -4.02 7.77
C PHE A 154 17.37 -4.10 9.21
N ARG A 155 17.51 -2.95 9.85
CA ARG A 155 17.81 -2.78 11.27
C ARG A 155 16.70 -2.01 11.97
N ARG A 156 16.24 -2.48 13.13
CA ARG A 156 15.27 -1.76 13.96
C ARG A 156 15.84 -0.42 14.39
N VAL A 157 15.05 0.62 14.27
CA VAL A 157 15.43 1.99 14.69
C VAL A 157 15.24 2.17 16.19
N THR A 158 14.19 1.56 16.74
CA THR A 158 13.83 1.62 18.16
C THR A 158 13.66 0.20 18.71
N GLN A 159 13.88 0.02 20.01
CA GLN A 159 13.55 -1.22 20.72
C GLN A 159 12.04 -1.29 21.03
N GLU A 160 11.44 -0.14 21.30
CA GLU A 160 10.03 0.02 21.59
C GLU A 160 9.24 0.24 20.29
N PRO A 161 7.96 -0.12 20.25
CA PRO A 161 7.09 0.19 19.10
C PRO A 161 6.93 1.68 18.91
N VAL A 162 6.79 2.12 17.65
CA VAL A 162 6.58 3.54 17.30
C VAL A 162 5.11 3.95 17.33
N LEU A 163 4.18 2.99 17.30
CA LEU A 163 2.75 3.23 17.49
C LEU A 163 2.12 2.14 18.34
N VAL A 164 1.37 2.53 19.35
CA VAL A 164 0.69 1.65 20.31
C VAL A 164 -0.78 2.04 20.44
N PRO A 165 -1.68 1.12 20.89
CA PRO A 165 -3.06 1.48 21.21
C PRO A 165 -3.12 2.46 22.37
N GLU A 166 -3.89 3.55 22.22
CA GLU A 166 -4.09 4.59 23.24
C GLU A 166 -5.55 5.04 23.35
N ARG A 167 -6.38 4.66 22.39
CA ARG A 167 -7.78 5.06 22.29
C ARG A 167 -8.69 3.86 22.47
N VAL A 168 -9.88 4.07 22.98
CA VAL A 168 -10.85 3.00 23.25
C VAL A 168 -11.19 2.18 21.99
N TYR A 169 -11.33 2.84 20.84
CA TYR A 169 -11.64 2.16 19.57
C TYR A 169 -10.46 1.31 19.04
N GLU A 170 -9.25 1.52 19.53
CA GLU A 170 -8.09 0.74 19.15
C GLU A 170 -8.00 -0.60 19.87
N GLY A 171 -8.78 -0.79 20.94
CA GLY A 171 -8.74 -1.99 21.74
C GLY A 171 -7.33 -2.27 22.27
N LEU A 172 -6.80 -3.45 21.95
CA LEU A 172 -5.43 -3.84 22.28
C LEU A 172 -4.49 -3.83 21.07
N SER A 173 -4.96 -3.37 19.89
CA SER A 173 -4.26 -3.62 18.64
C SER A 173 -4.23 -2.41 17.71
N VAL A 174 -3.03 -2.08 17.24
CA VAL A 174 -2.76 -1.28 16.04
C VAL A 174 -1.89 -2.10 15.09
N MET A 175 -2.25 -2.13 13.79
CA MET A 175 -1.65 -3.02 12.82
C MET A 175 -1.82 -2.55 11.38
N ASN A 176 -1.31 -3.29 10.40
CA ASN A 176 -1.46 -3.02 8.97
C ASN A 176 -1.08 -1.59 8.60
N PRO A 177 0.12 -1.10 8.97
CA PRO A 177 0.54 0.22 8.55
C PRO A 177 0.64 0.27 7.03
N TYR A 178 0.13 1.34 6.43
CA TYR A 178 0.50 1.80 5.10
C TYR A 178 1.01 3.22 5.21
N VAL A 179 2.19 3.50 4.68
CA VAL A 179 2.85 4.80 4.82
C VAL A 179 3.13 5.41 3.45
N LEU A 180 2.75 6.67 3.30
CA LEU A 180 3.06 7.52 2.16
C LEU A 180 3.94 8.69 2.63
N ARG A 181 4.99 9.02 1.89
CA ARG A 181 5.74 10.26 2.09
C ARG A 181 5.04 11.42 1.39
N ASP A 182 4.71 12.45 2.15
CA ASP A 182 4.18 13.72 1.66
C ASP A 182 5.30 14.78 1.72
N ASP A 183 6.02 14.96 0.61
CA ASP A 183 7.14 15.89 0.55
C ASP A 183 6.70 17.35 0.58
N GLU A 184 5.47 17.67 0.14
CA GLU A 184 4.92 19.03 0.20
C GLU A 184 4.72 19.48 1.65
N LYS A 185 4.22 18.56 2.50
CA LYS A 185 4.03 18.81 3.94
C LYS A 185 5.28 18.49 4.77
N GLY A 186 6.23 17.74 4.21
CA GLY A 186 7.42 17.28 4.92
C GLY A 186 7.13 16.23 6.00
N VAL A 187 6.11 15.40 5.80
CA VAL A 187 5.67 14.37 6.77
C VAL A 187 5.52 13.00 6.13
N PHE A 188 5.57 11.96 6.96
CA PHE A 188 5.02 10.64 6.65
C PHE A 188 3.56 10.61 7.07
N ARG A 189 2.69 10.08 6.23
CA ARG A 189 1.27 9.86 6.46
C ARG A 189 1.05 8.36 6.60
N MET A 190 0.47 7.94 7.71
CA MET A 190 0.18 6.52 7.97
C MET A 190 -1.32 6.29 8.06
N TRP A 191 -1.83 5.35 7.27
CA TRP A 191 -3.10 4.70 7.50
C TRP A 191 -2.82 3.37 8.19
N TYR A 192 -3.45 3.15 9.33
CA TYR A 192 -3.27 1.94 10.13
C TYR A 192 -4.61 1.38 10.56
N CYS A 193 -4.66 0.10 10.84
CA CYS A 193 -5.87 -0.56 11.29
C CYS A 193 -5.84 -0.78 12.79
N SER A 194 -7.03 -0.86 13.39
CA SER A 194 -7.14 -1.06 14.83
C SER A 194 -8.37 -1.86 15.22
N GLY A 195 -8.42 -2.30 16.50
CA GLY A 195 -9.49 -3.06 17.08
C GLY A 195 -9.04 -4.45 17.55
N GLU A 196 -9.38 -5.48 16.80
CA GLU A 196 -8.99 -6.87 17.11
C GLU A 196 -7.61 -7.22 16.53
N CYS A 197 -6.88 -8.10 17.21
CA CYS A 197 -5.53 -8.48 16.83
C CYS A 197 -5.49 -9.45 15.64
N TYR A 198 -6.52 -10.27 15.47
CA TYR A 198 -6.58 -11.23 14.38
C TYR A 198 -6.96 -10.54 13.07
N GLU A 199 -8.13 -9.91 13.04
CA GLU A 199 -8.58 -9.06 11.93
C GLU A 199 -9.10 -7.73 12.47
N PRO A 200 -8.64 -6.59 11.93
CA PRO A 200 -9.01 -5.27 12.44
C PRO A 200 -10.46 -4.91 12.14
N ASN A 201 -10.96 -3.87 12.82
CA ASN A 201 -12.35 -3.42 12.69
C ASN A 201 -12.48 -2.12 11.87
N VAL A 202 -11.46 -1.25 11.92
CA VAL A 202 -11.50 0.10 11.35
C VAL A 202 -10.14 0.52 10.82
N ILE A 203 -10.13 1.56 9.95
CA ILE A 203 -8.92 2.22 9.48
C ILE A 203 -8.78 3.58 10.16
N CYS A 204 -7.59 3.86 10.65
CA CYS A 204 -7.18 5.07 11.35
C CYS A 204 -6.08 5.79 10.60
N TYR A 205 -5.75 7.02 11.02
CA TYR A 205 -4.73 7.86 10.40
C TYR A 205 -3.82 8.52 11.44
N ALA A 206 -2.53 8.66 11.11
CA ALA A 206 -1.54 9.40 11.87
C ALA A 206 -0.51 10.06 10.95
N GLU A 207 0.13 11.13 11.42
CA GLU A 207 1.25 11.81 10.74
C GLU A 207 2.52 11.79 11.59
N SER A 208 3.68 11.79 10.93
CA SER A 208 4.98 11.88 11.58
C SER A 208 5.99 12.65 10.73
N LYS A 209 6.87 13.43 11.35
CA LYS A 209 7.97 14.11 10.67
C LYS A 209 9.21 13.23 10.51
N ASP A 210 9.38 12.25 11.39
CA ASP A 210 10.60 11.45 11.52
C ASP A 210 10.37 9.93 11.39
N GLY A 211 9.10 9.50 11.27
CA GLY A 211 8.73 8.09 11.18
C GLY A 211 8.71 7.35 12.53
N ILE A 212 9.07 8.03 13.63
CA ILE A 212 9.15 7.49 14.99
C ILE A 212 8.03 8.06 15.88
N HIS A 213 7.87 9.36 15.86
CA HIS A 213 6.88 10.07 16.69
C HIS A 213 5.64 10.37 15.84
N TRP A 214 4.54 9.66 16.14
CA TRP A 214 3.30 9.72 15.38
C TRP A 214 2.21 10.47 16.11
N GLU A 215 1.59 11.43 15.43
CA GLU A 215 0.43 12.16 15.91
C GLU A 215 -0.85 11.58 15.30
N LYS A 216 -1.68 10.94 16.11
CA LYS A 216 -2.95 10.35 15.69
C LYS A 216 -3.99 11.42 15.39
N SER A 217 -4.68 11.27 14.25
CA SER A 217 -5.73 12.19 13.84
C SER A 217 -6.87 12.28 14.88
N PRO A 218 -7.39 13.49 15.15
CA PRO A 218 -8.58 13.66 15.97
C PRO A 218 -9.86 13.12 15.30
N TYR A 219 -9.81 12.84 13.99
CA TYR A 219 -10.94 12.30 13.22
C TYR A 219 -10.99 10.78 13.21
N ASN A 220 -10.03 10.12 13.88
CA ASN A 220 -10.00 8.65 13.95
C ASN A 220 -11.21 8.05 14.66
N PRO A 221 -11.70 6.89 14.21
CA PRO A 221 -11.35 6.19 12.96
C PRO A 221 -11.81 6.95 11.72
N VAL A 222 -10.97 6.94 10.64
CA VAL A 222 -11.24 7.69 9.40
C VAL A 222 -12.07 6.89 8.39
N PHE A 223 -12.13 5.56 8.54
CA PHE A 223 -12.91 4.69 7.67
C PHE A 223 -13.50 3.51 8.44
N TYR A 224 -14.78 3.25 8.21
CA TYR A 224 -15.60 2.24 8.89
C TYR A 224 -16.14 1.23 7.90
N LYS A 225 -16.67 0.13 8.44
CA LYS A 225 -17.44 -0.86 7.70
C LYS A 225 -18.63 -0.23 6.95
N GLY A 226 -19.11 -0.92 5.92
CA GLY A 226 -20.31 -0.58 5.19
C GLY A 226 -21.59 -0.88 6.00
N GLU A 227 -22.73 -0.79 5.32
CA GLU A 227 -24.01 -1.13 5.89
C GLU A 227 -24.10 -2.63 6.21
N GLU A 228 -24.96 -3.00 7.16
CA GLU A 228 -25.19 -4.40 7.51
C GLU A 228 -25.66 -5.20 6.28
N GLY A 229 -25.01 -6.34 6.03
CA GLY A 229 -25.29 -7.19 4.87
C GLY A 229 -24.55 -6.78 3.60
N ALA A 230 -23.83 -5.65 3.58
CA ALA A 230 -22.92 -5.30 2.50
C ALA A 230 -21.69 -6.23 2.48
N TRP A 231 -20.97 -6.27 1.36
CA TRP A 231 -19.76 -7.08 1.20
C TRP A 231 -18.63 -6.69 2.17
N ASP A 232 -18.65 -5.47 2.70
CA ASP A 232 -17.75 -4.93 3.73
C ASP A 232 -18.52 -4.53 5.01
N GLY A 233 -19.64 -5.19 5.27
CA GLY A 233 -20.57 -4.85 6.35
C GLY A 233 -20.19 -5.39 7.73
N ASP A 234 -19.17 -6.27 7.84
CA ASP A 234 -18.67 -6.74 9.14
C ASP A 234 -17.54 -5.86 9.66
N ARG A 235 -16.47 -5.67 8.88
CA ARG A 235 -15.30 -4.88 9.22
C ARG A 235 -14.52 -4.42 8.00
N VAL A 236 -13.55 -3.52 8.19
CA VAL A 236 -12.60 -3.08 7.16
C VAL A 236 -11.17 -3.16 7.71
N GLY A 237 -10.21 -3.37 6.82
CA GLY A 237 -8.82 -3.52 7.23
C GLY A 237 -7.83 -3.22 6.12
N GLY A 238 -6.57 -3.52 6.35
CA GLY A 238 -5.40 -3.46 5.49
C GLY A 238 -5.56 -2.68 4.20
N CYS A 239 -5.14 -1.43 4.17
CA CYS A 239 -5.31 -0.58 2.99
C CYS A 239 -3.97 -0.17 2.36
N GLU A 240 -4.06 0.33 1.13
CA GLU A 240 -3.03 1.06 0.42
C GLU A 240 -3.64 2.33 -0.17
N VAL A 241 -2.95 3.47 -0.05
CA VAL A 241 -3.48 4.79 -0.42
C VAL A 241 -2.55 5.46 -1.42
N HIS A 242 -3.10 5.92 -2.55
CA HIS A 242 -2.37 6.66 -3.57
C HIS A 242 -2.92 8.08 -3.70
N ARG A 243 -2.01 9.04 -3.93
CA ARG A 243 -2.39 10.40 -4.30
C ARG A 243 -2.63 10.46 -5.81
N LEU A 244 -3.80 10.92 -6.21
CA LEU A 244 -4.16 11.12 -7.60
C LEU A 244 -3.55 12.42 -8.15
N PRO A 245 -3.38 12.56 -9.48
CA PRO A 245 -2.83 13.76 -10.09
C PRO A 245 -3.60 15.05 -9.82
N ASP A 246 -4.90 14.96 -9.52
CA ASP A 246 -5.73 16.14 -9.15
C ASP A 246 -5.63 16.51 -7.66
N GLY A 247 -4.82 15.75 -6.89
CA GLY A 247 -4.59 15.96 -5.47
C GLY A 247 -5.51 15.17 -4.55
N ARG A 248 -6.56 14.53 -5.06
CA ARG A 248 -7.40 13.59 -4.30
C ARG A 248 -6.63 12.33 -3.94
N PHE A 249 -7.21 11.48 -3.10
CA PHE A 249 -6.65 10.22 -2.67
C PHE A 249 -7.59 9.07 -2.99
N ILE A 250 -7.03 7.96 -3.44
CA ILE A 250 -7.73 6.68 -3.58
C ILE A 250 -7.14 5.69 -2.58
N MET A 251 -8.00 5.02 -1.83
CA MET A 251 -7.68 3.94 -0.90
C MET A 251 -8.19 2.63 -1.48
N PHE A 252 -7.32 1.65 -1.63
CA PHE A 252 -7.71 0.25 -1.82
C PHE A 252 -7.70 -0.41 -0.45
N TYR A 253 -8.76 -1.15 -0.09
CA TYR A 253 -8.94 -1.67 1.26
C TYR A 253 -9.55 -3.06 1.29
N ILE A 254 -9.38 -3.75 2.41
CA ILE A 254 -10.05 -5.02 2.67
C ILE A 254 -11.42 -4.74 3.26
N GLY A 255 -12.48 -5.29 2.64
CA GLY A 255 -13.80 -5.36 3.22
C GLY A 255 -14.14 -6.81 3.57
N TYR A 256 -14.76 -7.01 4.72
CA TYR A 256 -15.15 -8.31 5.24
C TYR A 256 -16.66 -8.40 5.31
N TYR A 257 -17.21 -9.46 4.68
CA TYR A 257 -18.59 -9.85 4.87
C TYR A 257 -18.78 -10.60 6.22
N ASP A 258 -17.80 -11.41 6.57
CA ASP A 258 -17.57 -12.05 7.86
C ASP A 258 -16.07 -12.26 8.04
N ILE A 259 -15.63 -12.81 9.18
CA ILE A 259 -14.20 -12.97 9.48
C ILE A 259 -13.44 -13.87 8.50
N ASP A 260 -14.13 -14.75 7.79
CA ASP A 260 -13.54 -15.70 6.87
C ASP A 260 -13.64 -15.26 5.40
N THR A 261 -14.58 -14.36 5.08
CA THR A 261 -14.87 -13.92 3.71
C THR A 261 -14.47 -12.47 3.51
N ALA A 262 -13.41 -12.24 2.75
CA ALA A 262 -12.88 -10.93 2.46
C ALA A 262 -12.78 -10.64 0.96
N ARG A 263 -12.95 -9.37 0.59
CA ARG A 263 -12.83 -8.82 -0.77
C ARG A 263 -12.04 -7.53 -0.74
N ILE A 264 -11.59 -7.09 -1.92
CA ILE A 264 -10.89 -5.82 -2.08
C ILE A 264 -11.81 -4.83 -2.77
N GLY A 265 -11.93 -3.65 -2.21
CA GLY A 265 -12.59 -2.51 -2.81
C GLY A 265 -11.76 -1.25 -2.75
N ALA A 266 -12.32 -0.14 -3.23
CA ALA A 266 -11.68 1.16 -3.16
C ALA A 266 -12.64 2.27 -2.74
N ALA A 267 -12.04 3.36 -2.20
CA ALA A 267 -12.75 4.57 -1.82
C ALA A 267 -11.91 5.81 -2.18
N ILE A 268 -12.56 6.95 -2.45
CA ILE A 268 -11.91 8.22 -2.80
C ILE A 268 -12.19 9.26 -1.72
N SER A 269 -11.20 10.11 -1.43
CA SER A 269 -11.27 11.24 -0.51
C SER A 269 -10.51 12.44 -1.06
N ASP A 270 -10.98 13.67 -0.76
CA ASP A 270 -10.32 14.91 -1.18
C ASP A 270 -9.03 15.18 -0.41
N ASP A 271 -8.94 14.77 0.85
CA ASP A 271 -7.82 15.06 1.76
C ASP A 271 -7.03 13.81 2.19
N GLY A 272 -7.56 12.61 1.89
CA GLY A 272 -7.01 11.34 2.30
C GLY A 272 -7.24 11.01 3.79
N ILE A 273 -8.06 11.79 4.49
CA ILE A 273 -8.33 11.64 5.93
C ILE A 273 -9.83 11.47 6.18
N THR A 274 -10.64 12.34 5.57
CA THR A 274 -12.07 12.42 5.85
C THR A 274 -12.92 12.17 4.60
N ASN A 275 -14.22 11.95 4.81
CA ASN A 275 -15.23 11.89 3.74
C ASN A 275 -14.90 10.88 2.61
N TRP A 276 -14.35 9.74 2.97
CA TRP A 276 -14.12 8.65 2.04
C TRP A 276 -15.43 8.16 1.41
N LYS A 277 -15.48 8.14 0.09
CA LYS A 277 -16.61 7.64 -0.70
C LYS A 277 -16.22 6.33 -1.39
N ARG A 278 -16.97 5.27 -1.15
CA ARG A 278 -16.78 3.98 -1.81
C ARG A 278 -17.03 4.08 -3.30
N LEU A 279 -16.24 3.41 -4.14
CA LEU A 279 -16.52 3.32 -5.55
C LEU A 279 -17.78 2.51 -5.83
N ALA A 280 -18.57 2.91 -6.83
CA ALA A 280 -19.75 2.20 -7.26
C ALA A 280 -19.42 0.79 -7.82
N ALA A 281 -18.19 0.62 -8.37
CA ALA A 281 -17.71 -0.65 -8.92
C ALA A 281 -17.31 -1.70 -7.86
N ASN A 282 -17.34 -1.36 -6.58
CA ASN A 282 -16.96 -2.30 -5.51
C ASN A 282 -17.90 -3.52 -5.40
N PRO A 283 -17.37 -4.69 -4.99
CA PRO A 283 -15.95 -4.98 -4.76
C PRO A 283 -15.17 -5.14 -6.07
N LEU A 284 -13.86 -4.79 -6.06
CA LEU A 284 -13.01 -4.82 -7.25
C LEU A 284 -12.41 -6.21 -7.50
N VAL A 285 -11.96 -6.90 -6.45
CA VAL A 285 -11.42 -8.26 -6.51
C VAL A 285 -12.10 -9.14 -5.48
N GLU A 286 -12.69 -10.23 -5.97
CA GLU A 286 -13.49 -11.18 -5.18
C GLU A 286 -12.90 -12.60 -5.21
N PRO A 287 -13.21 -13.45 -4.21
CA PRO A 287 -12.88 -14.86 -4.25
C PRO A 287 -13.41 -15.57 -5.49
N THR A 288 -12.66 -16.53 -6.02
CA THR A 288 -13.09 -17.41 -7.13
C THR A 288 -13.47 -18.77 -6.58
N GLN A 289 -14.75 -19.09 -6.58
CA GLN A 289 -15.25 -20.36 -6.05
C GLN A 289 -14.50 -21.57 -6.65
N GLY A 290 -13.99 -22.44 -5.79
CA GLY A 290 -13.27 -23.65 -6.18
C GLY A 290 -11.82 -23.40 -6.60
N SER A 291 -11.31 -22.16 -6.45
CA SER A 291 -9.92 -21.79 -6.70
C SER A 291 -9.13 -21.71 -5.37
N TRP A 292 -7.82 -21.52 -5.49
CA TRP A 292 -6.88 -21.32 -4.38
C TRP A 292 -7.21 -20.09 -3.51
N ASP A 293 -7.96 -19.13 -4.05
CA ASP A 293 -8.42 -17.90 -3.40
C ASP A 293 -9.94 -17.91 -3.13
N GLY A 294 -10.52 -19.09 -2.99
CA GLY A 294 -11.96 -19.31 -2.96
C GLY A 294 -12.69 -18.77 -1.72
N ASP A 295 -12.00 -18.53 -0.61
CA ASP A 295 -12.59 -18.00 0.63
C ASP A 295 -12.38 -16.48 0.73
N ALA A 296 -11.17 -15.98 0.41
CA ALA A 296 -10.84 -14.58 0.59
C ALA A 296 -9.81 -14.06 -0.42
N CYS A 297 -10.03 -12.80 -0.86
CA CYS A 297 -9.04 -11.95 -1.51
C CYS A 297 -8.86 -10.71 -0.64
N TYR A 298 -7.62 -10.42 -0.18
CA TYR A 298 -7.39 -9.38 0.80
C TYR A 298 -5.98 -8.80 0.71
N LYS A 299 -5.71 -7.73 1.48
CA LYS A 299 -4.42 -7.02 1.55
C LYS A 299 -3.90 -6.61 0.17
N PRO A 300 -4.52 -5.60 -0.45
CA PRO A 300 -4.08 -5.11 -1.76
C PRO A 300 -2.71 -4.45 -1.67
N SER A 301 -1.89 -4.63 -2.71
CA SER A 301 -0.78 -3.75 -3.05
C SER A 301 -0.88 -3.37 -4.52
N VAL A 302 -0.91 -2.08 -4.82
CA VAL A 302 -1.38 -1.56 -6.10
C VAL A 302 -0.30 -0.74 -6.79
N TYR A 303 -0.14 -0.94 -8.07
CA TYR A 303 0.73 -0.16 -8.94
C TYR A 303 -0.03 0.39 -10.13
N LEU A 304 0.10 1.70 -10.34
CA LEU A 304 -0.42 2.37 -11.51
C LEU A 304 0.61 2.37 -12.64
N ASP A 305 0.49 1.43 -13.57
CA ASP A 305 1.30 1.39 -14.79
C ASP A 305 0.75 2.40 -15.83
N ALA A 306 1.00 3.68 -15.58
CA ALA A 306 0.51 4.75 -16.44
C ALA A 306 1.08 4.68 -17.87
N GLN A 307 2.25 4.07 -18.07
CA GLN A 307 2.87 3.91 -19.40
C GLN A 307 2.10 2.94 -20.27
N ASN A 308 1.58 1.86 -19.67
CA ASN A 308 0.78 0.85 -20.36
C ASN A 308 -0.72 1.06 -20.19
N GLY A 309 -1.14 2.10 -19.46
CA GLY A 309 -2.54 2.46 -19.27
C GLY A 309 -3.34 1.46 -18.47
N ARG A 310 -2.76 0.88 -17.42
CA ARG A 310 -3.39 -0.16 -16.60
C ARG A 310 -3.03 -0.04 -15.13
N TRP A 311 -3.86 -0.67 -14.28
CA TRP A 311 -3.56 -0.96 -12.89
C TRP A 311 -3.11 -2.40 -12.72
N MET A 312 -2.16 -2.61 -11.81
CA MET A 312 -1.74 -3.92 -11.31
C MET A 312 -2.02 -3.97 -9.82
N LEU A 313 -2.65 -5.05 -9.36
CA LEU A 313 -3.01 -5.25 -7.97
C LEU A 313 -2.57 -6.65 -7.54
N TRP A 314 -1.54 -6.71 -6.69
CA TRP A 314 -1.19 -7.95 -6.01
C TRP A 314 -2.02 -8.08 -4.74
N TYR A 315 -2.44 -9.30 -4.46
CA TYR A 315 -3.34 -9.57 -3.33
C TYR A 315 -3.04 -10.92 -2.70
N ASN A 316 -3.41 -11.05 -1.44
CA ASN A 316 -3.44 -12.32 -0.77
C ASN A 316 -4.72 -13.06 -1.14
N GLY A 317 -4.57 -14.34 -1.46
CA GLY A 317 -5.69 -15.24 -1.65
C GLY A 317 -5.57 -16.44 -0.73
N ARG A 318 -6.72 -16.96 -0.28
CA ARG A 318 -6.81 -18.19 0.49
C ARG A 318 -8.06 -19.00 0.18
N CYS A 319 -7.90 -20.32 0.31
CA CYS A 319 -8.97 -21.29 0.44
C CYS A 319 -8.53 -22.29 1.51
N GLY A 320 -8.95 -22.06 2.77
CA GLY A 320 -8.33 -22.69 3.94
C GLY A 320 -6.92 -22.16 4.17
N ALA A 321 -5.94 -23.05 4.29
CA ALA A 321 -4.52 -22.74 4.39
C ALA A 321 -3.73 -23.72 3.48
N PRO A 322 -2.56 -23.32 2.92
CA PRO A 322 -1.84 -22.04 3.07
C PRO A 322 -2.39 -20.89 2.20
N GLU A 323 -1.86 -19.68 2.45
CA GLU A 323 -2.16 -18.45 1.74
C GLU A 323 -1.07 -18.13 0.72
N TYR A 324 -1.47 -17.58 -0.44
CA TYR A 324 -0.55 -17.23 -1.52
C TYR A 324 -0.83 -15.83 -2.07
N ILE A 325 0.06 -15.34 -2.94
CA ILE A 325 -0.07 -14.02 -3.56
C ILE A 325 -0.45 -14.16 -5.03
N GLY A 326 -1.54 -13.51 -5.41
CA GLY A 326 -2.02 -13.40 -6.78
C GLY A 326 -1.85 -12.01 -7.36
N LEU A 327 -2.11 -11.90 -8.66
CA LEU A 327 -2.15 -10.66 -9.41
C LEU A 327 -3.52 -10.52 -10.10
N ALA A 328 -4.10 -9.32 -9.99
CA ALA A 328 -5.20 -8.88 -10.82
C ALA A 328 -4.80 -7.59 -11.58
N THR A 329 -5.35 -7.38 -12.75
CA THR A 329 -5.11 -6.19 -13.57
C THR A 329 -6.41 -5.54 -13.99
N HIS A 330 -6.40 -4.23 -14.22
CA HIS A 330 -7.49 -3.49 -14.82
C HIS A 330 -6.94 -2.69 -16.00
N GLU A 331 -7.47 -2.95 -17.19
CA GLU A 331 -7.13 -2.16 -18.38
C GLU A 331 -7.91 -0.86 -18.38
N GLY A 332 -7.20 0.24 -18.72
CA GLY A 332 -7.71 1.59 -18.50
C GLY A 332 -7.39 2.10 -17.10
N LEU A 333 -7.22 3.43 -17.00
CA LEU A 333 -6.77 4.05 -15.74
C LEU A 333 -7.93 4.45 -14.84
N ASP A 334 -9.11 4.39 -15.36
CA ASP A 334 -10.35 4.86 -14.78
C ASP A 334 -11.07 3.73 -14.03
N LEU A 335 -11.31 3.91 -12.75
CA LEU A 335 -11.95 2.92 -11.87
C LEU A 335 -13.41 3.27 -11.54
N GLY A 336 -13.97 4.28 -12.20
CA GLY A 336 -15.31 4.80 -11.95
C GLY A 336 -15.39 5.69 -10.71
N GLU A 337 -16.27 6.68 -10.76
CA GLU A 337 -16.59 7.49 -9.58
C GLU A 337 -17.79 6.93 -8.81
N THR A 338 -17.98 7.43 -7.61
CA THR A 338 -19.18 7.19 -6.81
C THR A 338 -20.35 8.01 -7.36
N GLU A 339 -21.55 7.48 -7.33
CA GLU A 339 -22.77 8.29 -7.54
C GLU A 339 -22.92 9.40 -6.49
#